data_303c0dd6c356d9e40042e029cb56d56b
#
_entry.id   303c0dd6c356d9e40042e029cb56d56b
#
_cell.length_a   1.000
_cell.length_b   1.000
_cell.length_c   1.000
_cell.angle_alpha   90.00
_cell.angle_beta   90.00
_cell.angle_gamma   90.00
#
_symmetry.space_group_name_H-M   'P 1'
#
loop_
_entity.id
_entity.type
_entity.pdbx_description
1 polymer ?
#
loop_
_entity_poly.entity_id
_entity_poly.type
_entity_poly.pdbx_seq_one_letter_code
_entity_poly.pdbx_strand_id
1 'polypeptide(L)'
;MERAIITISESCNVNIPDGDVWMSFAELVGLFDVAAPTLKAAIRAIHKSGVIAEHTQHCEVMPYTYWATLHNLDMIIALAFRIHSYGAEKIRGEVLKRICGRKEKVCYLFSLANSPIGMS
;
A
#
# COMPACT_ATOMS: atom_id res chain seq x y z
N MET A 1 3.27 -5.22 -21.01
CA MET A 1 3.60 -4.26 -19.97
C MET A 1 4.26 -4.97 -18.81
N GLU A 2 5.44 -4.50 -18.47
CA GLU A 2 6.10 -5.05 -17.30
C GLU A 2 5.65 -4.30 -16.08
N ARG A 3 5.34 -5.01 -15.04
CA ARG A 3 4.98 -4.38 -13.79
C ARG A 3 5.71 -5.06 -12.65
N ALA A 4 5.96 -4.28 -11.62
CA ALA A 4 6.53 -4.79 -10.39
C ALA A 4 5.41 -4.91 -9.38
N ILE A 5 5.50 -5.90 -8.51
CA ILE A 5 4.50 -6.07 -7.47
C ILE A 5 5.19 -6.15 -6.12
N ILE A 6 4.45 -5.78 -5.08
CA ILE A 6 4.94 -5.86 -3.73
C ILE A 6 4.69 -7.27 -3.21
N THR A 7 5.68 -7.83 -2.52
CA THR A 7 5.54 -9.15 -1.94
C THR A 7 5.98 -9.14 -0.48
N ILE A 8 5.43 -10.07 0.28
CA ILE A 8 5.83 -10.30 1.67
C ILE A 8 6.30 -11.74 1.76
N SER A 9 7.54 -11.93 2.16
CA SER A 9 8.12 -13.26 2.22
C SER A 9 7.65 -14.01 3.46
N GLU A 10 7.96 -15.29 3.51
CA GLU A 10 7.61 -16.11 4.67
C GLU A 10 8.31 -15.63 5.92
N SER A 11 9.46 -14.99 5.76
CA SER A 11 10.17 -14.42 6.90
C SER A 11 9.70 -13.02 7.23
N CYS A 12 8.56 -12.62 6.68
CA CYS A 12 7.91 -11.33 6.97
C CYS A 12 8.67 -10.13 6.44
N ASN A 13 9.51 -10.34 5.46
CA ASN A 13 10.20 -9.22 4.81
C ASN A 13 9.36 -8.72 3.66
N VAL A 14 9.19 -7.41 3.61
CA VAL A 14 8.42 -6.78 2.55
C VAL A 14 9.37 -6.33 1.46
N ASN A 15 9.06 -6.70 0.24
CA ASN A 15 9.84 -6.26 -0.91
C ASN A 15 9.00 -5.30 -1.74
N ILE A 16 9.41 -4.03 -1.74
CA ILE A 16 8.80 -3.01 -2.58
C ILE A 16 9.82 -2.70 -3.66
N PRO A 17 9.60 -3.15 -4.89
CA PRO A 17 10.59 -2.97 -5.95
C PRO A 17 10.77 -1.51 -6.30
N ASP A 18 11.93 -1.18 -6.84
CA ASP A 18 12.14 0.10 -7.46
C ASP A 18 11.44 0.09 -8.80
N GLY A 19 10.94 1.20 -9.23
CA GLY A 19 10.25 1.29 -10.49
C GLY A 19 8.75 1.30 -10.30
N ASP A 20 8.04 1.09 -11.38
CA ASP A 20 6.60 1.24 -11.37
C ASP A 20 5.91 0.03 -10.78
N VAL A 21 5.23 0.25 -9.67
CA VAL A 21 4.46 -0.80 -9.02
C VAL A 21 3.00 -0.64 -9.42
N TRP A 22 2.45 -1.71 -9.98
CA TRP A 22 1.05 -1.76 -10.38
C TRP A 22 0.49 -3.11 -9.99
N MET A 23 -0.58 -3.12 -9.24
CA MET A 23 -1.16 -4.36 -8.77
C MET A 23 -2.65 -4.38 -9.03
N SER A 24 -3.14 -5.55 -9.39
CA SER A 24 -4.57 -5.76 -9.62
C SER A 24 -5.30 -5.95 -8.30
N PHE A 25 -6.62 -5.89 -8.37
CA PHE A 25 -7.46 -6.11 -7.20
C PHE A 25 -7.17 -7.48 -6.55
N ALA A 26 -7.08 -8.51 -7.36
CA ALA A 26 -6.83 -9.86 -6.85
C ALA A 26 -5.47 -9.95 -6.15
N GLU A 27 -4.47 -9.30 -6.72
CA GLU A 27 -3.15 -9.29 -6.11
C GLU A 27 -3.16 -8.55 -4.78
N LEU A 28 -3.94 -7.47 -4.69
CA LEU A 28 -4.05 -6.72 -3.46
C LEU A 28 -4.81 -7.49 -2.38
N VAL A 29 -5.82 -8.25 -2.77
CA VAL A 29 -6.53 -9.12 -1.82
C VAL A 29 -5.53 -10.09 -1.18
N GLY A 30 -4.66 -10.67 -1.98
CA GLY A 30 -3.66 -11.59 -1.45
C GLY A 30 -2.62 -10.89 -0.59
N LEU A 31 -2.17 -9.73 -1.04
CA LEU A 31 -1.13 -9.00 -0.31
C LEU A 31 -1.60 -8.56 1.07
N PHE A 32 -2.78 -7.98 1.14
CA PHE A 32 -3.32 -7.48 2.40
C PHE A 32 -4.01 -8.56 3.22
N ASP A 33 -4.31 -9.69 2.58
CA ASP A 33 -4.98 -10.82 3.24
C ASP A 33 -6.28 -10.36 3.89
N VAL A 34 -7.13 -9.73 3.10
CA VAL A 34 -8.44 -9.26 3.55
C VAL A 34 -9.50 -9.75 2.58
N ALA A 35 -10.74 -9.73 3.03
CA ALA A 35 -11.83 -10.12 2.16
C ALA A 35 -12.01 -9.10 1.04
N ALA A 36 -12.43 -9.57 -0.12
CA ALA A 36 -12.63 -8.70 -1.26
C ALA A 36 -13.57 -7.52 -0.98
N PRO A 37 -14.70 -7.71 -0.30
CA PRO A 37 -15.56 -6.57 0.02
C PRO A 37 -14.89 -5.51 0.88
N THR A 38 -14.04 -5.95 1.81
CA THR A 38 -13.30 -5.03 2.67
C THR A 38 -12.35 -4.17 1.84
N LEU A 39 -11.62 -4.80 0.93
CA LEU A 39 -10.70 -4.06 0.08
C LEU A 39 -11.46 -3.11 -0.84
N LYS A 40 -12.57 -3.57 -1.41
CA LYS A 40 -13.36 -2.76 -2.31
C LYS A 40 -13.88 -1.51 -1.60
N ALA A 41 -14.36 -1.68 -0.38
CA ALA A 41 -14.85 -0.54 0.40
C ALA A 41 -13.74 0.44 0.70
N ALA A 42 -12.55 -0.05 1.01
CA ALA A 42 -11.41 0.81 1.30
C ALA A 42 -10.99 1.61 0.06
N ILE A 43 -10.96 0.97 -1.10
CA ILE A 43 -10.60 1.65 -2.34
C ILE A 43 -11.62 2.75 -2.64
N ARG A 44 -12.90 2.44 -2.48
CA ARG A 44 -13.94 3.44 -2.71
C ARG A 44 -13.81 4.61 -1.76
N ALA A 45 -13.51 4.35 -0.50
CA ALA A 45 -13.36 5.40 0.48
C ALA A 45 -12.18 6.31 0.15
N ILE A 46 -11.08 5.74 -0.32
CA ILE A 46 -9.92 6.53 -0.69
C ILE A 46 -10.24 7.41 -1.90
N HIS A 47 -10.90 6.86 -2.91
CA HIS A 47 -11.30 7.65 -4.05
C HIS A 47 -12.23 8.79 -3.65
N LYS A 48 -13.18 8.48 -2.79
CA LYS A 48 -14.14 9.46 -2.36
C LYS A 48 -13.51 10.60 -1.56
N SER A 49 -12.45 10.28 -0.82
CA SER A 49 -11.77 11.29 -0.01
C SER A 49 -10.96 12.27 -0.86
N GLY A 50 -10.64 11.91 -2.08
CA GLY A 50 -9.83 12.76 -2.95
C GLY A 50 -8.36 12.79 -2.62
N VAL A 51 -7.93 11.98 -1.65
CA VAL A 51 -6.52 11.96 -1.26
C VAL A 51 -5.64 11.51 -2.42
N ILE A 52 -6.12 10.55 -3.21
CA ILE A 52 -5.37 10.06 -4.34
C ILE A 52 -6.25 10.14 -5.56
N ALA A 53 -6.38 11.34 -6.07
CA ALA A 53 -7.19 11.54 -7.27
C ALA A 53 -6.38 11.12 -8.48
N GLU A 54 -7.01 10.43 -9.38
CA GLU A 54 -6.43 10.14 -10.70
C GLU A 54 -5.24 9.19 -10.71
N HIS A 55 -5.02 8.49 -9.62
CA HIS A 55 -3.87 7.58 -9.58
C HIS A 55 -4.23 6.13 -9.83
N THR A 56 -5.49 5.86 -10.07
CA THR A 56 -5.91 4.55 -10.49
C THR A 56 -6.09 4.58 -12.00
N GLN A 57 -5.47 3.68 -12.68
CA GLN A 57 -5.52 3.67 -14.12
C GLN A 57 -6.01 2.33 -14.62
N HIS A 58 -6.69 2.37 -15.76
CA HIS A 58 -7.15 1.17 -16.41
C HIS A 58 -6.11 0.77 -17.43
N CYS A 59 -5.60 -0.43 -17.29
CA CYS A 59 -4.64 -0.97 -18.22
C CYS A 59 -5.18 -2.25 -18.83
N GLU A 60 -4.89 -2.43 -20.10
CA GLU A 60 -5.20 -3.69 -20.73
C GLU A 60 -4.15 -4.70 -20.33
N VAL A 61 -4.56 -5.83 -19.77
CA VAL A 61 -3.64 -6.84 -19.32
C VAL A 61 -3.44 -7.85 -20.43
N MET A 62 -2.24 -7.88 -20.94
CA MET A 62 -1.91 -8.81 -22.02
C MET A 62 -1.70 -10.21 -21.49
N PRO A 63 -1.93 -11.21 -22.30
CA PRO A 63 -2.34 -11.15 -23.72
C PRO A 63 -3.86 -11.16 -23.92
N TYR A 64 -4.61 -10.98 -22.87
CA TYR A 64 -6.04 -11.10 -22.95
C TYR A 64 -6.66 -9.77 -23.25
N THR A 65 -7.86 -9.81 -23.78
CA THR A 65 -8.51 -8.59 -24.21
C THR A 65 -9.45 -8.01 -23.17
N TYR A 66 -9.48 -8.60 -21.99
CA TYR A 66 -10.32 -8.01 -20.95
C TYR A 66 -9.53 -6.93 -20.22
N TRP A 67 -10.27 -6.01 -19.66
CA TRP A 67 -9.66 -4.91 -18.94
C TRP A 67 -9.54 -5.23 -17.47
N ALA A 68 -8.47 -4.75 -16.87
CA ALA A 68 -8.29 -4.85 -15.44
C ALA A 68 -7.85 -3.49 -14.94
N THR A 69 -8.35 -3.12 -13.78
CA THR A 69 -7.90 -1.91 -13.12
C THR A 69 -6.65 -2.24 -12.32
N LEU A 70 -5.59 -1.53 -12.60
CA LEU A 70 -4.37 -1.67 -11.84
C LEU A 70 -4.22 -0.44 -10.96
N HIS A 71 -3.73 -0.67 -9.75
CA HIS A 71 -3.56 0.37 -8.75
C HIS A 71 -2.08 0.61 -8.55
N ASN A 72 -1.70 1.87 -8.53
CA ASN A 72 -0.29 2.21 -8.40
C ASN A 72 0.15 2.22 -6.94
N LEU A 73 1.42 2.54 -6.72
CA LEU A 73 1.99 2.50 -5.39
C LEU A 73 1.30 3.48 -4.44
N ASP A 74 0.89 4.64 -4.93
CA ASP A 74 0.20 5.62 -4.08
C ASP A 74 -1.07 5.04 -3.49
N MET A 75 -1.85 4.35 -4.31
CA MET A 75 -3.08 3.73 -3.82
C MET A 75 -2.76 2.61 -2.83
N ILE A 76 -1.72 1.82 -3.12
CA ILE A 76 -1.36 0.71 -2.26
C ILE A 76 -0.91 1.21 -0.88
N ILE A 77 -0.14 2.29 -0.85
CA ILE A 77 0.29 2.87 0.41
C ILE A 77 -0.91 3.44 1.17
N ALA A 78 -1.81 4.11 0.48
CA ALA A 78 -3.02 4.63 1.14
C ALA A 78 -3.84 3.50 1.73
N LEU A 79 -3.95 2.38 1.01
CA LEU A 79 -4.67 1.22 1.52
C LEU A 79 -3.99 0.66 2.76
N ALA A 80 -2.66 0.62 2.77
CA ALA A 80 -1.92 0.08 3.90
C ALA A 80 -2.16 0.90 5.17
N PHE A 81 -2.40 2.20 5.03
CA PHE A 81 -2.66 3.04 6.18
C PHE A 81 -4.14 3.11 6.55
N ARG A 82 -4.99 2.45 5.78
CA ARG A 82 -6.41 2.42 6.07
C ARG A 82 -6.89 1.05 6.54
N ILE A 83 -6.29 -0.01 6.03
CA ILE A 83 -6.70 -1.37 6.33
C ILE A 83 -5.97 -1.86 7.57
N HIS A 84 -6.68 -2.59 8.42
CA HIS A 84 -6.09 -3.20 9.61
C HIS A 84 -5.94 -4.69 9.36
N SER A 85 -4.77 -5.08 8.89
CA SER A 85 -4.45 -6.47 8.65
C SER A 85 -2.97 -6.67 8.83
N TYR A 86 -2.55 -7.93 8.90
CA TYR A 86 -1.14 -8.25 9.03
C TYR A 86 -0.35 -7.72 7.85
N GLY A 87 -0.87 -7.94 6.64
CA GLY A 87 -0.19 -7.45 5.44
C GLY A 87 -0.06 -5.94 5.42
N ALA A 88 -1.14 -5.24 5.80
CA ALA A 88 -1.10 -3.79 5.85
C ALA A 88 -0.09 -3.30 6.87
N GLU A 89 -0.04 -3.95 8.02
CA GLU A 89 0.93 -3.58 9.05
C GLU A 89 2.35 -3.71 8.55
N LYS A 90 2.65 -4.80 7.85
CA LYS A 90 4.00 -5.02 7.33
C LYS A 90 4.37 -3.97 6.30
N ILE A 91 3.43 -3.62 5.43
CA ILE A 91 3.69 -2.61 4.42
C ILE A 91 3.88 -1.24 5.05
N ARG A 92 3.05 -0.90 6.04
CA ARG A 92 3.23 0.37 6.76
C ARG A 92 4.62 0.47 7.36
N GLY A 93 5.07 -0.61 8.00
CA GLY A 93 6.40 -0.63 8.60
C GLY A 93 7.51 -0.40 7.59
N GLU A 94 7.39 -1.05 6.44
CA GLU A 94 8.41 -0.90 5.40
C GLU A 94 8.40 0.51 4.81
N VAL A 95 7.21 1.07 4.60
CA VAL A 95 7.08 2.42 4.06
C VAL A 95 7.71 3.44 5.01
N LEU A 96 7.41 3.33 6.29
CA LEU A 96 7.97 4.24 7.27
C LEU A 96 9.49 4.13 7.32
N LYS A 97 10.00 2.91 7.25
CA LYS A 97 11.43 2.69 7.25
C LYS A 97 12.10 3.38 6.06
N ARG A 98 11.50 3.29 4.89
CA ARG A 98 12.07 3.90 3.68
C ARG A 98 11.96 5.40 3.70
N ILE A 99 10.82 5.93 4.14
CA ILE A 99 10.61 7.37 4.18
C ILE A 99 11.55 8.01 5.17
N CYS A 100 11.70 7.41 6.35
CA CYS A 100 12.57 7.98 7.38
C CYS A 100 14.03 7.78 7.05
N GLY A 101 14.34 6.76 6.31
CA GLY A 101 15.69 6.51 5.80
C GLY A 101 16.67 6.01 6.80
N ARG A 102 16.79 6.65 7.94
CA ARG A 102 17.77 6.28 8.93
C ARG A 102 17.11 5.98 10.26
N LYS A 103 17.83 5.22 11.04
CA LYS A 103 17.35 4.80 12.34
C LYS A 103 17.02 5.96 13.26
N GLU A 104 17.87 6.96 13.27
CA GLU A 104 17.62 8.09 14.16
C GLU A 104 16.40 8.89 13.72
N LYS A 105 16.10 8.94 12.44
CA LYS A 105 14.88 9.60 11.98
C LYS A 105 13.66 8.85 12.43
N VAL A 106 13.72 7.54 12.41
CA VAL A 106 12.61 6.72 12.87
C VAL A 106 12.38 6.97 14.36
N CYS A 107 13.45 7.02 15.14
CA CYS A 107 13.34 7.29 16.56
C CYS A 107 12.75 8.66 16.82
N TYR A 108 13.15 9.63 16.04
CA TYR A 108 12.63 10.98 16.20
C TYR A 108 11.12 11.03 15.94
N LEU A 109 10.68 10.34 14.92
CA LEU A 109 9.25 10.30 14.62
C LEU A 109 8.46 9.61 15.71
N PHE A 110 8.99 8.55 16.26
CA PHE A 110 8.35 7.88 17.37
C PHE A 110 8.26 8.77 18.60
N SER A 111 9.29 9.55 18.85
CA SER A 111 9.26 10.51 19.94
C SER A 111 8.17 11.53 19.76
N LEU A 112 8.03 12.06 18.57
CA LEU A 112 6.96 13.02 18.29
C LEU A 112 5.58 12.40 18.41
N ALA A 113 5.45 11.20 17.90
CA ALA A 113 4.17 10.50 17.91
C ALA A 113 3.72 10.15 19.32
N ASN A 114 4.67 9.87 20.19
CA ASN A 114 4.39 9.48 21.56
C ASN A 114 4.49 10.63 22.55
N SER A 115 4.65 11.82 22.06
CA SER A 115 4.77 12.98 22.91
C SER A 115 3.50 13.21 23.70
N PRO A 116 3.61 13.49 24.97
CA PRO A 116 2.40 13.78 25.75
C PRO A 116 1.75 15.07 25.35
N ILE A 117 2.44 15.81 24.55
CA ILE A 117 1.83 16.97 24.07
C ILE A 117 0.88 16.68 23.05
N GLY A 118 0.22 16.52 23.14
CA GLY A 118 -0.42 16.12 22.21
C GLY A 118 -0.61 14.99 22.08
N MET A 119 -0.31 14.78 22.56
CA MET A 119 -0.39 13.92 22.51
C MET A 119 -0.36 13.18 22.98
N SER A 120 -0.54 13.01 23.39
CA SER A 120 -0.29 12.28 23.77
C SER A 120 -0.59 11.88 23.49
#